data_c126881b498b8e0a0b4f66acf3146857
#
_entry.id   c126881b498b8e0a0b4f66acf3146857
#
_cell.length_a   1.000
_cell.length_b   1.000
_cell.length_c   1.000
_cell.angle_alpha   90.00
_cell.angle_beta   90.00
_cell.angle_gamma   90.00
#
_symmetry.space_group_name_H-M   'P 1'
#
loop_
_entity.id
_entity.type
_entity.pdbx_description
1 polymer ?
#
loop_
_entity_poly.entity_id
_entity_poly.type
_entity_poly.pdbx_seq_one_letter_code
_entity_poly.pdbx_strand_id
1 'polypeptide(L)'
;ANGRAPILFTPGSAMTHGAQFFQAALEACQRLDRRGLFVSAHAEHIPAHLPDSICYAPYLPFSQALPQVAALVFHGGVGTMAQGLAAGIPMLVMPMSHDQPDNALRLKRLGVGDYLLPQKFHGRAVAHKLERLLGDTAVADACRLYAPRLDFAQALADTCLAIETFTG
;
A
#
# COMPACT_ATOMS: atom_id res chain seq x y z
N ALA A 1 15.04 -8.84 -12.44
CA ALA A 1 14.70 -8.39 -11.08
C ALA A 1 15.08 -9.50 -10.10
N ASN A 2 16.29 -9.42 -9.58
CA ASN A 2 16.94 -10.46 -8.80
C ASN A 2 16.31 -10.65 -7.43
N GLY A 3 15.42 -11.65 -7.25
CA GLY A 3 15.07 -12.20 -5.93
C GLY A 3 14.47 -11.27 -4.88
N ARG A 4 14.46 -9.95 -5.08
CA ARG A 4 13.91 -8.96 -4.15
C ARG A 4 12.38 -9.01 -4.16
N ALA A 5 11.75 -8.89 -2.99
CA ALA A 5 10.30 -8.84 -2.87
C ALA A 5 9.70 -7.72 -3.76
N PRO A 6 8.56 -7.95 -4.44
CA PRO A 6 7.92 -6.95 -5.29
C PRO A 6 7.35 -5.78 -4.49
N ILE A 7 6.99 -4.69 -5.16
CA ILE A 7 6.19 -3.61 -4.60
C ILE A 7 4.75 -3.80 -5.06
N LEU A 8 3.79 -3.76 -4.13
CA LEU A 8 2.37 -3.86 -4.44
C LEU A 8 1.77 -2.47 -4.67
N PHE A 9 1.01 -2.33 -5.76
CA PHE A 9 0.32 -1.10 -6.13
C PHE A 9 -1.18 -1.37 -6.27
N THR A 10 -2.00 -0.61 -5.55
CA THR A 10 -3.46 -0.69 -5.63
C THR A 10 -4.10 0.69 -5.40
N PRO A 11 -4.84 1.23 -6.38
CA PRO A 11 -5.47 2.54 -6.25
C PRO A 11 -6.77 2.51 -5.43
N GLY A 12 -7.22 1.32 -5.00
CA GLY A 12 -8.52 1.13 -4.39
C GLY A 12 -9.65 0.91 -5.41
N SER A 13 -10.80 0.45 -4.94
CA SER A 13 -11.93 0.05 -5.79
C SER A 13 -12.72 1.23 -6.38
N ALA A 14 -12.64 2.42 -5.78
CA ALA A 14 -13.42 3.59 -6.18
C ALA A 14 -12.66 4.57 -7.10
N MET A 15 -11.47 4.21 -7.58
CA MET A 15 -10.64 5.14 -8.34
C MET A 15 -11.00 5.15 -9.82
N THR A 16 -11.48 6.30 -10.31
CA THR A 16 -11.78 6.54 -11.73
C THR A 16 -10.55 6.87 -12.59
N HIS A 17 -9.43 7.28 -12.00
CA HIS A 17 -8.19 7.69 -12.69
C HIS A 17 -7.04 6.69 -12.48
N GLY A 18 -7.35 5.40 -12.41
CA GLY A 18 -6.38 4.34 -12.14
C GLY A 18 -5.27 4.22 -13.20
N ALA A 19 -5.52 4.59 -14.46
CA ALA A 19 -4.54 4.49 -15.52
C ALA A 19 -3.27 5.32 -15.24
N GLN A 20 -3.41 6.57 -14.78
CA GLN A 20 -2.27 7.41 -14.43
C GLN A 20 -1.49 6.86 -13.23
N PHE A 21 -2.21 6.28 -12.25
CA PHE A 21 -1.59 5.63 -11.09
C PHE A 21 -0.70 4.46 -11.54
N PHE A 22 -1.21 3.56 -12.37
CA PHE A 22 -0.44 2.40 -12.84
C PHE A 22 0.67 2.77 -13.83
N GLN A 23 0.49 3.82 -14.63
CA GLN A 23 1.58 4.33 -15.46
C GLN A 23 2.74 4.86 -14.61
N ALA A 24 2.45 5.62 -13.55
CA ALA A 24 3.46 6.08 -12.61
C ALA A 24 4.12 4.91 -11.83
N ALA A 25 3.33 3.88 -11.47
CA ALA A 25 3.82 2.67 -10.82
C ALA A 25 4.79 1.90 -11.71
N LEU A 26 4.45 1.72 -13.00
CA LEU A 26 5.29 1.06 -13.99
C LEU A 26 6.64 1.78 -14.14
N GLU A 27 6.60 3.09 -14.36
CA GLU A 27 7.82 3.91 -14.47
C GLU A 27 8.67 3.84 -13.18
N ALA A 28 8.04 3.87 -12.01
CA ALA A 28 8.75 3.76 -10.74
C ALA A 28 9.47 2.40 -10.58
N CYS A 29 8.80 1.31 -10.92
CA CYS A 29 9.41 -0.03 -10.90
C CYS A 29 10.61 -0.13 -11.84
N GLN A 30 10.50 0.40 -13.05
CA GLN A 30 11.60 0.43 -14.03
C GLN A 30 12.80 1.24 -13.50
N ARG A 31 12.57 2.42 -12.92
CA ARG A 31 13.63 3.26 -12.35
C ARG A 31 14.36 2.63 -11.17
N LEU A 32 13.64 1.84 -10.37
CA LEU A 32 14.18 1.17 -9.18
C LEU A 32 14.75 -0.23 -9.46
N ASP A 33 14.63 -0.73 -10.70
CA ASP A 33 14.91 -2.14 -11.04
C ASP A 33 14.18 -3.10 -10.07
N ARG A 34 12.89 -2.87 -9.84
CA ARG A 34 12.06 -3.66 -8.91
C ARG A 34 10.90 -4.33 -9.63
N ARG A 35 10.53 -5.49 -9.13
CA ARG A 35 9.29 -6.16 -9.52
C ARG A 35 8.10 -5.39 -8.95
N GLY A 36 7.02 -5.34 -9.73
CA GLY A 36 5.75 -4.75 -9.32
C GLY A 36 4.61 -5.76 -9.35
N LEU A 37 3.69 -5.61 -8.43
CA LEU A 37 2.44 -6.36 -8.37
C LEU A 37 1.28 -5.35 -8.42
N PHE A 38 0.58 -5.31 -9.54
CA PHE A 38 -0.53 -4.40 -9.79
C PHE A 38 -1.85 -5.10 -9.45
N VAL A 39 -2.64 -4.52 -8.55
CA VAL A 39 -3.90 -5.11 -8.09
C VAL A 39 -5.04 -4.12 -8.32
N SER A 40 -5.98 -4.49 -9.19
CA SER A 40 -7.18 -3.70 -9.50
C SER A 40 -8.23 -4.59 -10.16
N ALA A 41 -9.49 -4.41 -9.79
CA ALA A 41 -10.62 -5.01 -10.51
C ALA A 41 -10.83 -4.39 -11.91
N HIS A 42 -10.22 -3.25 -12.20
CA HIS A 42 -10.34 -2.46 -13.42
C HIS A 42 -9.15 -2.73 -14.35
N ALA A 43 -9.27 -3.77 -15.18
CA ALA A 43 -8.22 -4.15 -16.13
C ALA A 43 -7.91 -3.04 -17.16
N GLU A 44 -8.90 -2.22 -17.48
CA GLU A 44 -8.78 -1.06 -18.38
C GLU A 44 -7.83 0.03 -17.89
N HIS A 45 -7.51 0.02 -16.59
CA HIS A 45 -6.54 0.96 -16.01
C HIS A 45 -5.09 0.46 -16.11
N ILE A 46 -4.89 -0.81 -16.44
CA ILE A 46 -3.56 -1.41 -16.51
C ILE A 46 -2.92 -1.06 -17.85
N PRO A 47 -1.64 -0.65 -17.90
CA PRO A 47 -0.93 -0.44 -19.15
C PRO A 47 -0.98 -1.67 -20.07
N ALA A 48 -1.26 -1.47 -21.38
CA ALA A 48 -1.46 -2.55 -22.33
C ALA A 48 -0.23 -3.47 -22.48
N HIS A 49 0.97 -2.97 -22.22
CA HIS A 49 2.21 -3.72 -22.27
C HIS A 49 2.91 -3.67 -20.92
N LEU A 50 2.95 -4.80 -20.24
CA LEU A 50 3.69 -4.97 -18.98
C LEU A 50 4.97 -5.76 -19.26
N PRO A 51 6.14 -5.31 -18.76
CA PRO A 51 7.36 -6.11 -18.79
C PRO A 51 7.25 -7.31 -17.85
N ASP A 52 8.09 -8.32 -18.02
CA ASP A 52 8.14 -9.54 -17.20
C ASP A 52 8.35 -9.26 -15.69
N SER A 53 8.84 -8.08 -15.35
CA SER A 53 9.03 -7.65 -13.98
C SER A 53 7.73 -7.20 -13.29
N ILE A 54 6.63 -7.05 -14.03
CA ILE A 54 5.33 -6.59 -13.52
C ILE A 54 4.28 -7.69 -13.68
N CYS A 55 3.62 -8.03 -12.58
CA CYS A 55 2.48 -8.94 -12.58
C CYS A 55 1.20 -8.16 -12.27
N TYR A 56 0.12 -8.51 -12.96
CA TYR A 56 -1.22 -7.99 -12.70
C TYR A 56 -2.12 -9.09 -12.15
N ALA A 57 -2.93 -8.72 -11.16
CA ALA A 57 -4.00 -9.57 -10.64
C ALA A 57 -5.26 -8.73 -10.41
N PRO A 58 -6.45 -9.20 -10.80
CA PRO A 58 -7.71 -8.48 -10.56
C PRO A 58 -8.06 -8.40 -9.08
N TYR A 59 -7.63 -9.38 -8.31
CA TYR A 59 -7.83 -9.50 -6.88
C TYR A 59 -6.72 -10.32 -6.23
N LEU A 60 -6.35 -9.94 -5.00
CA LEU A 60 -5.48 -10.73 -4.12
C LEU A 60 -5.94 -10.60 -2.66
N PRO A 61 -5.93 -11.67 -1.88
CA PRO A 61 -6.14 -11.59 -0.44
C PRO A 61 -4.93 -10.91 0.21
N PHE A 62 -5.10 -9.67 0.64
CA PHE A 62 -4.00 -8.85 1.17
C PHE A 62 -3.34 -9.44 2.41
N SER A 63 -4.09 -10.15 3.25
CA SER A 63 -3.52 -10.89 4.40
C SER A 63 -2.45 -11.91 4.01
N GLN A 64 -2.51 -12.45 2.79
CA GLN A 64 -1.52 -13.40 2.27
C GLN A 64 -0.45 -12.71 1.39
N ALA A 65 -0.83 -11.68 0.66
CA ALA A 65 0.06 -11.00 -0.29
C ALA A 65 0.99 -10.00 0.38
N LEU A 66 0.49 -9.17 1.32
CA LEU A 66 1.27 -8.08 1.91
C LEU A 66 2.50 -8.55 2.70
N PRO A 67 2.49 -9.67 3.44
CA PRO A 67 3.71 -10.16 4.09
C PRO A 67 4.84 -10.56 3.14
N GLN A 68 4.56 -10.67 1.83
CA GLN A 68 5.52 -11.10 0.81
C GLN A 68 6.03 -9.97 -0.08
N VAL A 69 5.60 -8.72 0.17
CA VAL A 69 6.02 -7.57 -0.64
C VAL A 69 6.94 -6.64 0.14
N ALA A 70 7.72 -5.86 -0.58
CA ALA A 70 8.68 -4.93 0.02
C ALA A 70 8.02 -3.62 0.50
N ALA A 71 6.94 -3.21 -0.15
CA ALA A 71 6.19 -2.00 0.18
C ALA A 71 4.79 -2.06 -0.44
N LEU A 72 3.88 -1.26 0.12
CA LEU A 72 2.54 -1.03 -0.40
C LEU A 72 2.40 0.42 -0.89
N VAL A 73 1.91 0.59 -2.12
CA VAL A 73 1.53 1.90 -2.69
C VAL A 73 0.03 1.88 -2.94
N PHE A 74 -0.71 2.81 -2.30
CA PHE A 74 -2.16 2.77 -2.33
C PHE A 74 -2.80 4.15 -2.10
N HIS A 75 -4.12 4.23 -2.15
CA HIS A 75 -4.88 5.47 -2.03
C HIS A 75 -5.06 5.98 -0.58
N GLY A 76 -4.80 5.15 0.44
CA GLY A 76 -4.95 5.56 1.86
C GLY A 76 -6.24 5.12 2.54
N GLY A 77 -7.01 4.20 1.94
CA GLY A 77 -8.21 3.66 2.58
C GLY A 77 -7.86 2.86 3.85
N VAL A 78 -8.64 3.05 4.94
CA VAL A 78 -8.34 2.54 6.28
C VAL A 78 -8.17 1.01 6.32
N GLY A 79 -9.00 0.25 5.58
CA GLY A 79 -8.92 -1.21 5.57
C GLY A 79 -7.60 -1.73 4.98
N THR A 80 -7.14 -1.12 3.87
CA THR A 80 -5.86 -1.46 3.25
C THR A 80 -4.69 -0.98 4.11
N MET A 81 -4.83 0.19 4.74
CA MET A 81 -3.84 0.73 5.69
C MET A 81 -3.61 -0.21 6.87
N ALA A 82 -4.68 -0.69 7.49
CA ALA A 82 -4.59 -1.61 8.63
C ALA A 82 -3.88 -2.91 8.25
N GLN A 83 -4.17 -3.47 7.08
CA GLN A 83 -3.49 -4.68 6.59
C GLN A 83 -2.01 -4.44 6.28
N GLY A 84 -1.65 -3.26 5.73
CA GLY A 84 -0.26 -2.87 5.51
C GLY A 84 0.53 -2.71 6.82
N LEU A 85 -0.10 -2.11 7.84
CA LEU A 85 0.47 -2.01 9.19
C LEU A 85 0.69 -3.39 9.80
N ALA A 86 -0.32 -4.27 9.76
CA ALA A 86 -0.21 -5.63 10.29
C ALA A 86 0.86 -6.47 9.57
N ALA A 87 1.05 -6.24 8.27
CA ALA A 87 2.13 -6.88 7.51
C ALA A 87 3.53 -6.33 7.83
N GLY A 88 3.63 -5.22 8.56
CA GLY A 88 4.91 -4.63 8.95
C GLY A 88 5.72 -4.07 7.78
N ILE A 89 5.07 -3.56 6.76
CA ILE A 89 5.72 -3.06 5.54
C ILE A 89 5.56 -1.54 5.39
N PRO A 90 6.55 -0.86 4.78
CA PRO A 90 6.46 0.56 4.50
C PRO A 90 5.36 0.87 3.47
N MET A 91 4.73 2.03 3.62
CA MET A 91 3.58 2.43 2.82
C MET A 91 3.78 3.80 2.17
N LEU A 92 3.47 3.89 0.87
CA LEU A 92 3.39 5.16 0.15
C LEU A 92 1.93 5.42 -0.23
N VAL A 93 1.38 6.54 0.22
CA VAL A 93 -0.02 6.90 -0.01
C VAL A 93 -0.16 7.94 -1.11
N MET A 94 -1.12 7.74 -2.02
CA MET A 94 -1.64 8.78 -2.91
C MET A 94 -3.06 9.13 -2.47
N PRO A 95 -3.24 10.04 -1.50
CA PRO A 95 -4.56 10.35 -0.96
C PRO A 95 -5.37 11.17 -1.96
N MET A 96 -6.63 10.80 -2.17
CA MET A 96 -7.55 11.46 -3.09
C MET A 96 -8.61 12.27 -2.34
N SER A 97 -9.30 11.66 -1.38
CA SER A 97 -10.47 12.26 -0.74
C SER A 97 -10.79 11.58 0.60
N HIS A 98 -11.84 12.07 1.26
CA HIS A 98 -12.39 11.53 2.51
C HIS A 98 -11.35 11.49 3.64
N ASP A 99 -11.18 10.33 4.27
CA ASP A 99 -10.23 10.06 5.36
C ASP A 99 -8.78 9.86 4.92
N GLN A 100 -8.55 9.69 3.62
CA GLN A 100 -7.25 9.31 3.08
C GLN A 100 -6.11 10.31 3.37
N PRO A 101 -6.33 11.66 3.31
CA PRO A 101 -5.30 12.62 3.70
C PRO A 101 -4.90 12.52 5.16
N ASP A 102 -5.86 12.28 6.07
CA ASP A 102 -5.56 12.11 7.50
C ASP A 102 -4.82 10.80 7.75
N ASN A 103 -5.26 9.71 7.12
CA ASN A 103 -4.59 8.41 7.17
C ASN A 103 -3.13 8.51 6.67
N ALA A 104 -2.88 9.24 5.58
CA ALA A 104 -1.55 9.47 5.05
C ALA A 104 -0.64 10.24 6.05
N LEU A 105 -1.18 11.28 6.69
CA LEU A 105 -0.48 12.02 7.73
C LEU A 105 -0.18 11.18 8.97
N ARG A 106 -1.10 10.30 9.39
CA ARG A 106 -0.90 9.37 10.50
C ARG A 106 0.23 8.39 10.21
N LEU A 107 0.23 7.74 9.03
CA LEU A 107 1.31 6.84 8.61
C LEU A 107 2.68 7.54 8.63
N LYS A 108 2.73 8.78 8.15
CA LYS A 108 3.95 9.58 8.18
C LYS A 108 4.41 9.91 9.61
N ARG A 109 3.50 10.28 10.50
CA ARG A 109 3.80 10.55 11.92
C ARG A 109 4.27 9.29 12.67
N LEU A 110 3.74 8.13 12.33
CA LEU A 110 4.20 6.85 12.86
C LEU A 110 5.57 6.43 12.31
N GLY A 111 6.08 7.09 11.28
CA GLY A 111 7.34 6.74 10.63
C GLY A 111 7.27 5.50 9.75
N VAL A 112 6.08 4.98 9.44
CA VAL A 112 5.89 3.76 8.64
C VAL A 112 5.56 4.03 7.17
N GLY A 113 5.50 5.29 6.78
CA GLY A 113 5.14 5.65 5.41
C GLY A 113 5.32 7.12 5.09
N ASP A 114 5.02 7.47 3.84
CA ASP A 114 4.99 8.85 3.34
C ASP A 114 3.86 8.97 2.30
N TYR A 115 3.65 10.16 1.74
CA TYR A 115 2.60 10.36 0.75
C TYR A 115 3.05 11.28 -0.39
N LEU A 116 2.35 11.17 -1.51
CA LEU A 116 2.41 12.06 -2.66
C LEU A 116 0.99 12.48 -3.03
N LEU A 117 0.75 13.78 -3.13
CA LEU A 117 -0.53 14.28 -3.65
C LEU A 117 -0.70 13.87 -5.13
N PRO A 118 -1.94 13.68 -5.62
CA PRO A 118 -2.19 13.22 -6.98
C PRO A 118 -1.43 14.01 -8.06
N GLN A 119 -1.36 15.33 -7.92
CA GLN A 119 -0.66 16.23 -8.88
C GLN A 119 0.87 15.99 -8.92
N LYS A 120 1.41 15.36 -7.87
CA LYS A 120 2.85 15.02 -7.75
C LYS A 120 3.12 13.53 -7.93
N PHE A 121 2.07 12.74 -8.19
CA PHE A 121 2.20 11.29 -8.32
C PHE A 121 2.58 10.89 -9.74
N HIS A 122 3.87 10.89 -10.02
CA HIS A 122 4.48 10.47 -11.28
C HIS A 122 5.69 9.58 -11.00
N GLY A 123 6.11 8.76 -11.97
CA GLY A 123 7.08 7.68 -11.77
C GLY A 123 8.37 8.09 -11.08
N ARG A 124 8.96 9.23 -11.43
CA ARG A 124 10.18 9.73 -10.78
C ARG A 124 9.96 10.05 -9.29
N ALA A 125 8.84 10.71 -8.94
CA ALA A 125 8.55 11.07 -7.56
C ALA A 125 8.22 9.82 -6.72
N VAL A 126 7.45 8.89 -7.29
CA VAL A 126 7.13 7.60 -6.65
C VAL A 126 8.40 6.80 -6.40
N ALA A 127 9.29 6.67 -7.40
CA ALA A 127 10.56 5.97 -7.26
C ALA A 127 11.42 6.59 -6.14
N HIS A 128 11.59 7.91 -6.13
CA HIS A 128 12.36 8.61 -5.10
C HIS A 128 11.81 8.38 -3.67
N LYS A 129 10.49 8.42 -3.50
CA LYS A 129 9.85 8.15 -2.20
C LYS A 129 10.03 6.70 -1.76
N LEU A 130 9.84 5.76 -2.68
CA LEU A 130 10.02 4.34 -2.41
C LEU A 130 11.47 4.00 -2.08
N GLU A 131 12.44 4.57 -2.80
CA GLU A 131 13.86 4.38 -2.51
C GLU A 131 14.21 4.80 -1.08
N ARG A 132 13.72 5.95 -0.63
CA ARG A 132 13.89 6.42 0.75
C ARG A 132 13.20 5.51 1.77
N LEU A 133 11.95 5.15 1.56
CA LEU A 133 11.20 4.28 2.47
C LEU A 133 11.83 2.90 2.61
N LEU A 134 12.34 2.34 1.51
CA LEU A 134 12.95 1.02 1.49
C LEU A 134 14.41 1.01 1.98
N GLY A 135 15.10 2.15 1.93
CA GLY A 135 16.48 2.30 2.37
C GLY A 135 16.64 2.78 3.81
N ASP A 136 15.58 3.26 4.44
CA ASP A 136 15.62 3.85 5.79
C ASP A 136 15.36 2.78 6.86
N THR A 137 16.35 2.50 7.67
CA THR A 137 16.25 1.53 8.78
C THR A 137 15.26 1.98 9.85
N ALA A 138 15.10 3.29 10.07
CA ALA A 138 14.12 3.81 11.02
C ALA A 138 12.67 3.50 10.58
N VAL A 139 12.39 3.53 9.28
CA VAL A 139 11.08 3.10 8.73
C VAL A 139 10.87 1.61 8.98
N ALA A 140 11.88 0.78 8.72
CA ALA A 140 11.79 -0.65 8.95
C ALA A 140 11.58 -0.99 10.44
N ASP A 141 12.26 -0.27 11.34
CA ASP A 141 12.08 -0.40 12.79
C ASP A 141 10.69 0.00 13.24
N ALA A 142 10.16 1.13 12.73
CA ALA A 142 8.81 1.57 13.00
C ALA A 142 7.76 0.54 12.50
N CYS A 143 7.93 0.00 11.30
CA CYS A 143 7.04 -1.04 10.79
C CYS A 143 7.03 -2.28 11.71
N ARG A 144 8.19 -2.75 12.15
CA ARG A 144 8.29 -3.86 13.12
C ARG A 144 7.65 -3.55 14.47
N LEU A 145 7.76 -2.31 14.94
CA LEU A 145 7.19 -1.87 16.21
C LEU A 145 5.66 -1.87 16.20
N TYR A 146 5.05 -1.45 15.08
CA TYR A 146 3.59 -1.30 15.00
C TYR A 146 2.86 -2.55 14.52
N ALA A 147 3.48 -3.43 13.73
CA ALA A 147 2.84 -4.62 13.19
C ALA A 147 2.15 -5.51 14.26
N PRO A 148 2.79 -5.87 15.39
CA PRO A 148 2.18 -6.73 16.40
C PRO A 148 1.03 -6.07 17.19
N ARG A 149 0.77 -4.77 16.99
CA ARG A 149 -0.35 -4.05 17.62
C ARG A 149 -1.66 -4.20 16.85
N LEU A 150 -1.63 -4.80 15.66
CA LEU A 150 -2.78 -5.03 14.79
C LEU A 150 -3.18 -6.52 14.86
N ASP A 151 -3.99 -6.86 15.86
CA ASP A 151 -4.60 -8.19 16.00
C ASP A 151 -6.06 -8.14 15.56
N PHE A 152 -6.33 -8.57 14.31
CA PHE A 152 -7.68 -8.57 13.76
C PHE A 152 -8.60 -9.60 14.43
N ALA A 153 -8.07 -10.71 14.91
CA ALA A 153 -8.86 -11.73 15.60
C ALA A 153 -9.32 -11.20 16.96
N GLN A 154 -8.41 -10.59 17.73
CA GLN A 154 -8.73 -9.97 19.00
C GLN A 154 -9.69 -8.78 18.81
N ALA A 155 -9.45 -7.91 17.82
CA ALA A 155 -10.34 -6.78 17.53
C ALA A 155 -11.76 -7.22 17.16
N LEU A 156 -11.92 -8.33 16.45
CA LEU A 156 -13.23 -8.91 16.15
C LEU A 156 -13.91 -9.44 17.42
N ALA A 157 -13.18 -10.18 18.25
CA ALA A 157 -13.71 -10.71 19.50
C ALA A 157 -14.16 -9.59 20.46
N ASP A 158 -13.33 -8.54 20.62
CA ASP A 158 -13.65 -7.38 21.45
C ASP A 158 -14.88 -6.63 20.92
N THR A 159 -15.02 -6.52 19.58
CA THR A 159 -16.19 -5.88 18.97
C THR A 159 -17.46 -6.68 19.22
N CYS A 160 -17.42 -8.00 19.05
CA CYS A 160 -18.58 -8.87 19.36
C CYS A 160 -18.99 -8.75 20.83
N LEU A 161 -18.02 -8.81 21.74
CA LEU A 161 -18.29 -8.67 23.19
C LEU A 161 -18.89 -7.29 23.51
N ALA A 162 -18.38 -6.22 22.89
CA ALA A 162 -18.94 -4.87 23.11
C ALA A 162 -20.38 -4.76 22.61
N ILE A 163 -20.72 -5.35 21.48
CA ILE A 163 -22.10 -5.38 20.98
C ILE A 163 -23.02 -6.17 21.92
N GLU A 164 -22.60 -7.36 22.34
CA GLU A 164 -23.38 -8.24 23.23
C GLU A 164 -23.65 -7.55 24.59
N THR A 165 -22.64 -6.87 25.15
CA THR A 165 -22.79 -6.14 26.42
C THR A 165 -23.61 -4.86 26.29
N PHE A 166 -23.69 -4.25 25.09
CA PHE A 166 -24.47 -3.03 24.88
C PHE A 166 -25.96 -3.33 24.64
N THR A 167 -26.31 -4.53 24.17
CA THR A 167 -27.68 -4.95 23.87
C THR A 167 -28.38 -5.69 25.04
N GLY A 168 -27.70 -5.92 26.13
CA GLY A 168 -28.26 -6.44 27.41
C GLY A 168 -28.61 -5.32 28.35
#